data_0359deb5aaf147c14644ef8952d3eba0
#
_entry.id   0359deb5aaf147c14644ef8952d3eba0
#
_cell.length_a   1.000
_cell.length_b   1.000
_cell.length_c   1.000
_cell.angle_alpha   90.00
_cell.angle_beta   90.00
_cell.angle_gamma   90.00
#
_symmetry.space_group_name_H-M   'P 1'
#
loop_
_entity.id
_entity.type
_entity.pdbx_description
1 polymer ?
#
loop_
_entity_poly.entity_id
_entity_poly.type
_entity_poly.pdbx_seq_one_letter_code
_entity_poly.pdbx_strand_id
1 'polypeptide(L)'
;MKLPTIIERGRFPSPAPAPQALAWDGNKLWMGSRDLRRIYVIDPKKWEVLEEKKPPGIPWAAVATNGTLRFTIGEDPNDDRYIRRFAPETGFSEEDKITCPEFTGSYLSYDGTSLFLSQWYKHRILKLDAKGNIIRVIDIGAEVSGHTFVGGMIYVFRGTEQNGESWTIARLDPREEKPKVKDIAIVPFACRSLTFDGANFWSNHRTANEIVSFALP
;
A
#
# COMPACT_ATOMS: atom_id res chain seq x y z
N MET A 1 11.93 2.30 -26.62
CA MET A 1 10.49 1.97 -26.76
C MET A 1 9.74 2.74 -25.71
N LYS A 2 8.65 3.43 -26.06
CA LYS A 2 7.83 4.20 -25.07
C LYS A 2 7.07 3.19 -24.19
N LEU A 3 7.06 3.39 -22.87
CA LEU A 3 6.28 2.53 -21.97
C LEU A 3 4.79 2.65 -22.32
N PRO A 4 4.05 1.53 -22.34
CA PRO A 4 2.60 1.55 -22.44
C PRO A 4 1.97 2.14 -21.17
N THR A 5 0.71 2.51 -21.25
CA THR A 5 -0.08 2.91 -20.08
C THR A 5 -0.84 1.71 -19.53
N ILE A 6 -1.10 1.68 -18.23
CA ILE A 6 -1.98 0.67 -17.61
C ILE A 6 -3.35 0.64 -18.31
N ILE A 7 -4.05 -0.50 -18.21
CA ILE A 7 -5.39 -0.67 -18.76
C ILE A 7 -6.39 -0.50 -17.62
N GLU A 8 -6.98 0.68 -17.49
CA GLU A 8 -8.01 0.96 -16.47
C GLU A 8 -9.23 0.05 -16.70
N ARG A 9 -9.72 -0.56 -15.62
CA ARG A 9 -10.88 -1.47 -15.62
C ARG A 9 -12.10 -0.85 -14.96
N GLY A 10 -11.88 0.01 -13.99
CA GLY A 10 -12.94 0.73 -13.30
C GLY A 10 -12.38 1.87 -12.46
N ARG A 11 -13.22 2.86 -12.26
CA ARG A 11 -12.93 4.05 -11.46
C ARG A 11 -14.14 4.35 -10.59
N PHE A 12 -13.94 4.41 -9.29
CA PHE A 12 -15.00 4.45 -8.32
C PHE A 12 -14.78 5.59 -7.34
N PRO A 13 -15.83 6.31 -6.90
CA PRO A 13 -15.68 7.34 -5.89
C PRO A 13 -15.20 6.73 -4.57
N SER A 14 -14.21 7.35 -3.95
CA SER A 14 -13.79 6.98 -2.60
C SER A 14 -14.90 7.34 -1.59
N PRO A 15 -15.18 6.50 -0.59
CA PRO A 15 -16.16 6.82 0.44
C PRO A 15 -15.76 8.00 1.33
N ALA A 16 -14.50 8.44 1.25
CA ALA A 16 -13.98 9.54 2.04
C ALA A 16 -12.84 10.29 1.31
N PRO A 17 -12.58 11.56 1.65
CA PRO A 17 -11.49 12.32 1.06
C PRO A 17 -10.12 11.77 1.44
N ALA A 18 -9.11 12.10 0.63
CA ALA A 18 -7.71 11.72 0.80
C ALA A 18 -7.52 10.22 1.04
N PRO A 19 -8.01 9.33 0.14
CA PRO A 19 -7.78 7.90 0.25
C PRO A 19 -6.28 7.61 0.19
N GLN A 20 -5.77 6.87 1.18
CA GLN A 20 -4.34 6.66 1.38
C GLN A 20 -3.97 5.19 1.52
N ALA A 21 -4.42 4.48 2.56
CA ALA A 21 -4.24 3.05 2.71
C ALA A 21 -5.21 2.29 1.79
N LEU A 22 -4.77 1.15 1.24
CA LEU A 22 -5.63 0.24 0.50
C LEU A 22 -5.11 -1.18 0.62
N ALA A 23 -5.99 -2.13 0.96
CA ALA A 23 -5.68 -3.55 1.00
C ALA A 23 -6.86 -4.39 0.51
N TRP A 24 -6.55 -5.54 -0.08
CA TRP A 24 -7.49 -6.61 -0.42
C TRP A 24 -7.32 -7.76 0.57
N ASP A 25 -8.38 -8.19 1.23
CA ASP A 25 -8.33 -9.28 2.23
C ASP A 25 -8.73 -10.65 1.69
N GLY A 26 -8.99 -10.76 0.39
CA GLY A 26 -9.52 -11.94 -0.27
C GLY A 26 -11.01 -11.83 -0.63
N ASN A 27 -11.71 -10.85 -0.09
CA ASN A 27 -13.14 -10.64 -0.32
C ASN A 27 -13.57 -9.16 -0.38
N LYS A 28 -12.90 -8.29 0.38
CA LYS A 28 -13.26 -6.89 0.57
C LYS A 28 -12.05 -5.99 0.36
N LEU A 29 -12.32 -4.74 0.01
CA LEU A 29 -11.31 -3.67 0.02
C LEU A 29 -11.36 -2.93 1.37
N TRP A 30 -10.18 -2.67 1.92
CA TRP A 30 -9.98 -1.89 3.12
C TRP A 30 -9.27 -0.60 2.74
N MET A 31 -9.97 0.52 2.85
CA MET A 31 -9.46 1.84 2.47
C MET A 31 -9.33 2.74 3.70
N GLY A 32 -8.16 3.35 3.87
CA GLY A 32 -7.92 4.35 4.90
C GLY A 32 -7.98 5.77 4.35
N SER A 33 -8.78 6.64 4.97
CA SER A 33 -8.75 8.09 4.73
C SER A 33 -7.73 8.72 5.67
N ARG A 34 -6.75 9.42 5.08
CA ARG A 34 -5.72 10.15 5.83
C ARG A 34 -6.35 11.31 6.62
N ASP A 35 -7.20 12.09 5.98
CA ASP A 35 -7.73 13.33 6.55
C ASP A 35 -8.79 13.06 7.63
N LEU A 36 -9.66 12.07 7.41
CA LEU A 36 -10.69 11.71 8.39
C LEU A 36 -10.19 10.76 9.49
N ARG A 37 -9.00 10.15 9.32
CA ARG A 37 -8.47 9.13 10.24
C ARG A 37 -9.49 8.02 10.47
N ARG A 38 -9.99 7.45 9.36
CA ARG A 38 -10.98 6.37 9.33
C ARG A 38 -10.56 5.30 8.36
N ILE A 39 -11.03 4.09 8.59
CA ILE A 39 -10.87 2.95 7.70
C ILE A 39 -12.27 2.50 7.30
N TYR A 40 -12.46 2.30 6.01
CA TYR A 40 -13.72 1.86 5.39
C TYR A 40 -13.54 0.47 4.81
N VAL A 41 -14.50 -0.42 5.10
CA VAL A 41 -14.58 -1.76 4.52
C VAL A 41 -15.57 -1.70 3.38
N ILE A 42 -15.15 -2.02 2.17
CA ILE A 42 -15.92 -1.82 0.95
C ILE A 42 -16.20 -3.16 0.28
N ASP A 43 -17.46 -3.41 -0.08
CA ASP A 43 -17.82 -4.46 -1.04
C ASP A 43 -17.48 -3.99 -2.46
N PRO A 44 -16.46 -4.55 -3.14
CA PRO A 44 -16.05 -4.08 -4.46
C PRO A 44 -17.02 -4.45 -5.57
N LYS A 45 -17.95 -5.40 -5.33
CA LYS A 45 -18.96 -5.83 -6.33
C LYS A 45 -20.15 -4.89 -6.39
N LYS A 46 -20.59 -4.40 -5.21
CA LYS A 46 -21.72 -3.48 -5.09
C LYS A 46 -21.30 -2.03 -4.95
N TRP A 47 -20.02 -1.81 -4.63
CA TRP A 47 -19.43 -0.52 -4.29
C TRP A 47 -20.15 0.14 -3.09
N GLU A 48 -20.33 -0.64 -2.04
CA GLU A 48 -20.99 -0.24 -0.80
C GLU A 48 -20.01 -0.27 0.38
N VAL A 49 -20.09 0.72 1.25
CA VAL A 49 -19.39 0.70 2.54
C VAL A 49 -20.15 -0.23 3.49
N LEU A 50 -19.47 -1.28 3.92
CA LEU A 50 -20.02 -2.26 4.85
C LEU A 50 -19.77 -1.86 6.30
N GLU A 51 -18.61 -1.28 6.59
CA GLU A 51 -18.19 -0.95 7.94
C GLU A 51 -17.24 0.25 7.92
N GLU A 52 -17.24 0.99 9.04
CA GLU A 52 -16.27 2.04 9.35
C GLU A 52 -15.53 1.68 10.63
N LYS A 53 -14.21 1.89 10.66
CA LYS A 53 -13.35 1.63 11.83
C LYS A 53 -12.54 2.88 12.16
N LYS A 54 -12.29 3.07 13.46
CA LYS A 54 -11.44 4.16 13.96
C LYS A 54 -10.05 3.60 14.29
N PRO A 55 -9.00 3.94 13.51
CA PRO A 55 -7.63 3.59 13.86
C PRO A 55 -7.09 4.47 14.99
N PRO A 56 -6.01 4.06 15.67
CA PRO A 56 -5.36 4.86 16.71
C PRO A 56 -4.64 6.12 16.22
N GLY A 57 -4.54 6.32 14.90
CA GLY A 57 -3.90 7.46 14.28
C GLY A 57 -4.21 7.56 12.79
N ILE A 58 -3.28 8.10 12.00
CA ILE A 58 -3.42 8.27 10.54
C ILE A 58 -3.13 6.94 9.84
N PRO A 59 -4.07 6.35 9.07
CA PRO A 59 -3.83 5.11 8.34
C PRO A 59 -3.09 5.39 7.03
N TRP A 60 -1.77 5.15 7.02
CA TRP A 60 -0.91 5.38 5.86
C TRP A 60 -0.90 4.22 4.88
N ALA A 61 -0.89 3.00 5.37
CA ALA A 61 -0.90 1.80 4.55
C ALA A 61 -1.70 0.67 5.20
N ALA A 62 -2.06 -0.31 4.38
CA ALA A 62 -2.67 -1.55 4.82
C ALA A 62 -2.17 -2.72 3.98
N VAL A 63 -2.12 -3.91 4.59
CA VAL A 63 -1.90 -5.18 3.91
C VAL A 63 -2.63 -6.30 4.65
N ALA A 64 -3.23 -7.23 3.93
CA ALA A 64 -3.80 -8.44 4.51
C ALA A 64 -2.69 -9.47 4.78
N THR A 65 -2.78 -10.12 5.95
CA THR A 65 -1.83 -11.15 6.39
C THR A 65 -2.60 -12.27 7.08
N ASN A 66 -2.56 -13.50 6.58
CA ASN A 66 -3.06 -14.72 7.25
C ASN A 66 -4.30 -14.52 8.16
N GLY A 67 -5.40 -13.97 7.61
CA GLY A 67 -6.66 -13.74 8.34
C GLY A 67 -6.72 -12.47 9.18
N THR A 68 -5.68 -11.63 9.19
CA THR A 68 -5.66 -10.31 9.84
C THR A 68 -5.17 -9.25 8.87
N LEU A 69 -5.18 -7.99 9.30
CA LEU A 69 -4.56 -6.89 8.56
C LEU A 69 -3.42 -6.28 9.39
N ARG A 70 -2.45 -5.74 8.67
CA ARG A 70 -1.43 -4.84 9.23
C ARG A 70 -1.61 -3.46 8.63
N PHE A 71 -1.57 -2.45 9.47
CA PHE A 71 -1.63 -1.05 9.06
C PHE A 71 -0.37 -0.32 9.48
N THR A 72 0.18 0.51 8.61
CA THR A 72 1.09 1.55 9.06
C THR A 72 0.24 2.71 9.56
N ILE A 73 0.37 3.02 10.84
CA ILE A 73 -0.38 4.10 11.51
C ILE A 73 0.62 5.17 11.95
N GLY A 74 0.32 6.42 11.59
CA GLY A 74 1.01 7.58 12.14
C GLY A 74 0.36 8.00 13.45
N GLU A 75 1.11 7.95 14.52
CA GLU A 75 0.64 8.28 15.86
C GLU A 75 1.39 9.52 16.37
N ASP A 76 0.83 10.15 17.40
CA ASP A 76 1.38 11.33 18.06
C ASP A 76 1.51 12.59 17.16
N PRO A 77 1.86 13.74 17.73
CA PRO A 77 2.01 14.98 16.96
C PRO A 77 3.08 14.92 15.86
N ASN A 78 4.08 14.05 16.03
CA ASN A 78 5.20 13.89 15.09
C ASN A 78 4.89 12.93 13.94
N ASP A 79 3.69 12.27 13.93
CA ASP A 79 3.31 11.26 12.96
C ASP A 79 4.29 10.07 12.92
N ASP A 80 4.80 9.68 14.09
CA ASP A 80 5.68 8.52 14.25
C ASP A 80 4.97 7.25 13.77
N ARG A 81 5.66 6.46 12.93
CA ARG A 81 5.04 5.33 12.24
C ARG A 81 5.22 4.02 12.98
N TYR A 82 4.08 3.33 13.12
CA TYR A 82 4.01 2.01 13.72
C TYR A 82 3.22 1.07 12.82
N ILE A 83 3.66 -0.20 12.74
CA ILE A 83 2.85 -1.25 12.13
C ILE A 83 1.96 -1.84 13.22
N ARG A 84 0.66 -1.66 13.08
CA ARG A 84 -0.38 -2.16 13.98
C ARG A 84 -1.10 -3.35 13.39
N ARG A 85 -1.34 -4.37 14.21
CA ARG A 85 -2.21 -5.49 13.84
C ARG A 85 -3.67 -5.12 14.08
N PHE A 86 -4.49 -5.48 13.12
CA PHE A 86 -5.94 -5.41 13.22
C PHE A 86 -6.55 -6.78 12.95
N ALA A 87 -7.37 -7.28 13.88
CA ALA A 87 -8.20 -8.46 13.66
C ALA A 87 -9.67 -8.02 13.60
N PRO A 88 -10.47 -8.52 12.62
CA PRO A 88 -11.86 -8.10 12.44
C PRO A 88 -12.71 -8.21 13.70
N GLU A 89 -12.48 -9.26 14.51
CA GLU A 89 -13.25 -9.56 15.71
C GLU A 89 -12.85 -8.71 16.94
N THR A 90 -11.57 -8.34 17.07
CA THR A 90 -11.03 -7.70 18.27
C THR A 90 -10.53 -6.28 18.04
N GLY A 91 -10.41 -5.86 16.76
CA GLY A 91 -9.91 -4.53 16.41
C GLY A 91 -8.38 -4.42 16.45
N PHE A 92 -7.87 -3.22 16.72
CA PHE A 92 -6.44 -2.96 16.83
C PHE A 92 -5.86 -3.51 18.12
N SER A 93 -4.76 -4.27 18.01
CA SER A 93 -4.02 -4.77 19.18
C SER A 93 -3.05 -3.70 19.69
N GLU A 94 -3.05 -3.45 20.99
CA GLU A 94 -2.04 -2.61 21.64
C GLU A 94 -0.73 -3.34 21.89
N GLU A 95 -0.79 -4.66 22.09
CA GLU A 95 0.39 -5.49 22.36
C GLU A 95 1.20 -5.79 21.12
N ASP A 96 0.56 -5.85 19.94
CA ASP A 96 1.20 -6.18 18.65
C ASP A 96 1.49 -4.89 17.85
N LYS A 97 2.35 -4.05 18.43
CA LYS A 97 2.83 -2.79 17.86
C LYS A 97 4.31 -2.91 17.50
N ILE A 98 4.61 -2.77 16.23
CA ILE A 98 5.98 -2.78 15.71
C ILE A 98 6.36 -1.35 15.34
N THR A 99 7.45 -0.83 15.91
CA THR A 99 7.99 0.48 15.51
C THR A 99 8.58 0.37 14.11
N CYS A 100 8.15 1.25 13.21
CA CYS A 100 8.80 1.35 11.90
C CYS A 100 10.25 1.80 12.05
N PRO A 101 11.21 1.24 11.29
CA PRO A 101 12.59 1.69 11.32
C PRO A 101 12.69 3.21 11.13
N GLU A 102 13.42 3.89 12.02
CA GLU A 102 13.57 5.35 12.03
C GLU A 102 12.24 6.12 12.14
N PHE A 103 11.21 5.51 12.73
CA PHE A 103 9.83 6.01 12.81
C PHE A 103 9.23 6.40 11.45
N THR A 104 9.78 5.91 10.33
CA THR A 104 9.28 6.19 8.99
C THR A 104 8.83 4.92 8.29
N GLY A 105 7.66 4.98 7.65
CA GLY A 105 7.10 3.87 6.88
C GLY A 105 5.89 4.35 6.09
N SER A 106 5.86 4.03 4.79
CA SER A 106 4.82 4.53 3.91
C SER A 106 3.83 3.44 3.54
N TYR A 107 4.28 2.39 2.84
CA TYR A 107 3.39 1.33 2.34
C TYR A 107 3.86 -0.04 2.80
N LEU A 108 2.92 -0.98 2.85
CA LEU A 108 3.14 -2.36 3.27
C LEU A 108 2.80 -3.35 2.17
N SER A 109 3.56 -4.44 2.10
CA SER A 109 3.18 -5.66 1.42
C SER A 109 3.64 -6.89 2.21
N TYR A 110 3.15 -8.07 1.83
CA TYR A 110 3.39 -9.33 2.54
C TYR A 110 3.65 -10.46 1.54
N ASP A 111 4.74 -11.21 1.73
CA ASP A 111 5.13 -12.32 0.84
C ASP A 111 4.57 -13.70 1.26
N GLY A 112 3.70 -13.73 2.28
CA GLY A 112 3.21 -14.96 2.92
C GLY A 112 3.96 -15.30 4.20
N THR A 113 5.12 -14.69 4.45
CA THR A 113 5.97 -14.94 5.63
C THR A 113 6.48 -13.67 6.30
N SER A 114 6.87 -12.67 5.53
CA SER A 114 7.51 -11.45 6.00
C SER A 114 6.77 -10.21 5.52
N LEU A 115 6.83 -9.17 6.33
CA LEU A 115 6.37 -7.83 5.94
C LEU A 115 7.46 -7.10 5.18
N PHE A 116 7.03 -6.34 4.19
CA PHE A 116 7.86 -5.41 3.44
C PHE A 116 7.30 -4.00 3.63
N LEU A 117 8.15 -3.08 4.04
CA LEU A 117 7.80 -1.69 4.35
C LEU A 117 8.57 -0.75 3.43
N SER A 118 7.87 0.11 2.69
CA SER A 118 8.56 1.15 1.92
C SER A 118 8.87 2.38 2.77
N GLN A 119 9.96 3.04 2.45
CA GLN A 119 10.30 4.37 2.94
C GLN A 119 10.35 5.33 1.74
N TRP A 120 9.33 6.17 1.60
CA TRP A 120 9.07 7.01 0.44
C TRP A 120 10.30 7.81 0.00
N TYR A 121 10.79 8.69 0.87
CA TYR A 121 11.92 9.58 0.55
C TYR A 121 13.28 8.91 0.57
N LYS A 122 13.36 7.66 1.04
CA LYS A 122 14.59 6.86 1.01
C LYS A 122 14.66 5.94 -0.20
N HIS A 123 13.65 5.98 -1.06
CA HIS A 123 13.58 5.27 -2.33
C HIS A 123 13.80 3.75 -2.19
N ARG A 124 13.37 3.16 -1.07
CA ARG A 124 13.66 1.76 -0.75
C ARG A 124 12.48 1.01 -0.14
N ILE A 125 12.54 -0.30 -0.23
CA ILE A 125 11.67 -1.24 0.46
C ILE A 125 12.52 -2.06 1.43
N LEU A 126 12.06 -2.20 2.67
CA LEU A 126 12.67 -2.96 3.74
C LEU A 126 11.93 -4.27 3.91
N LYS A 127 12.63 -5.42 3.91
CA LYS A 127 12.10 -6.67 4.43
C LYS A 127 12.34 -6.70 5.93
N LEU A 128 11.28 -6.99 6.70
CA LEU A 128 11.30 -6.99 8.15
C LEU A 128 11.14 -8.41 8.70
N ASP A 129 11.78 -8.66 9.84
CA ASP A 129 11.47 -9.83 10.67
C ASP A 129 10.16 -9.61 11.49
N ALA A 130 9.75 -10.60 12.26
CA ALA A 130 8.55 -10.53 13.10
C ALA A 130 8.62 -9.45 14.20
N LYS A 131 9.81 -8.97 14.55
CA LYS A 131 10.02 -7.91 15.54
C LYS A 131 10.16 -6.52 14.92
N GLY A 132 10.16 -6.42 13.57
CA GLY A 132 10.35 -5.17 12.84
C GLY A 132 11.81 -4.82 12.54
N ASN A 133 12.76 -5.72 12.82
CA ASN A 133 14.16 -5.51 12.46
C ASN A 133 14.34 -5.66 10.95
N ILE A 134 15.20 -4.83 10.38
CA ILE A 134 15.53 -4.89 8.95
C ILE A 134 16.41 -6.11 8.69
N ILE A 135 15.91 -7.05 7.89
CA ILE A 135 16.69 -8.21 7.41
C ILE A 135 17.19 -8.03 5.99
N ARG A 136 16.59 -7.09 5.23
CA ARG A 136 17.05 -6.75 3.90
C ARG A 136 16.58 -5.36 3.48
N VAL A 137 17.42 -4.67 2.70
CA VAL A 137 17.10 -3.41 2.03
C VAL A 137 17.09 -3.65 0.53
N ILE A 138 16.04 -3.18 -0.15
CA ILE A 138 15.87 -3.23 -1.60
C ILE A 138 15.78 -1.80 -2.11
N ASP A 139 16.78 -1.38 -2.87
CA ASP A 139 16.78 -0.07 -3.52
C ASP A 139 15.81 -0.06 -4.71
N ILE A 140 14.96 0.95 -4.77
CA ILE A 140 13.99 1.15 -5.86
C ILE A 140 14.44 2.28 -6.80
N GLY A 141 15.33 3.16 -6.32
CA GLY A 141 15.89 4.27 -7.10
C GLY A 141 14.94 5.41 -7.41
N ALA A 142 13.75 5.46 -6.79
CA ALA A 142 12.75 6.51 -6.90
C ALA A 142 11.79 6.49 -5.72
N GLU A 143 10.97 7.53 -5.54
CA GLU A 143 9.88 7.55 -4.55
C GLU A 143 8.94 6.37 -4.76
N VAL A 144 8.46 5.76 -3.65
CA VAL A 144 7.58 4.57 -3.67
C VAL A 144 6.20 4.96 -3.16
N SER A 145 5.19 4.92 -4.04
CA SER A 145 3.81 5.28 -3.68
C SER A 145 2.86 4.08 -3.47
N GLY A 146 3.38 2.87 -3.51
CA GLY A 146 2.66 1.64 -3.22
C GLY A 146 3.40 0.41 -3.73
N HIS A 147 3.22 -0.73 -3.10
CA HIS A 147 3.75 -2.01 -3.58
C HIS A 147 2.91 -3.18 -3.09
N THR A 148 2.94 -4.29 -3.84
CA THR A 148 2.24 -5.53 -3.52
C THR A 148 2.99 -6.73 -4.08
N PHE A 149 2.68 -7.93 -3.58
CA PHE A 149 3.19 -9.19 -4.11
C PHE A 149 2.19 -9.83 -5.06
N VAL A 150 2.69 -10.28 -6.21
CA VAL A 150 1.93 -11.13 -7.14
C VAL A 150 2.87 -12.21 -7.68
N GLY A 151 2.56 -13.48 -7.45
CA GLY A 151 3.36 -14.62 -7.93
C GLY A 151 4.82 -14.60 -7.42
N GLY A 152 5.05 -14.12 -6.19
CA GLY A 152 6.38 -14.02 -5.58
C GLY A 152 7.24 -12.85 -6.06
N MET A 153 6.72 -12.02 -6.98
CA MET A 153 7.35 -10.80 -7.45
C MET A 153 6.77 -9.58 -6.72
N ILE A 154 7.59 -8.56 -6.49
CA ILE A 154 7.10 -7.26 -6.04
C ILE A 154 6.71 -6.43 -7.25
N TYR A 155 5.46 -5.92 -7.24
CA TYR A 155 5.01 -4.84 -8.10
C TYR A 155 5.02 -3.56 -7.29
N VAL A 156 5.57 -2.49 -7.83
CA VAL A 156 5.83 -1.24 -7.10
C VAL A 156 5.49 -0.04 -7.98
N PHE A 157 4.77 0.92 -7.40
CA PHE A 157 4.70 2.27 -7.98
C PHE A 157 5.95 3.04 -7.61
N ARG A 158 6.65 3.51 -8.63
CA ARG A 158 7.85 4.33 -8.47
C ARG A 158 7.76 5.57 -9.35
N GLY A 159 8.31 6.67 -8.86
CA GLY A 159 8.23 7.93 -9.61
C GLY A 159 8.63 9.12 -8.79
N THR A 160 7.91 10.23 -8.97
CA THR A 160 8.12 11.44 -8.20
C THR A 160 6.81 12.22 -8.02
N GLU A 161 6.68 12.87 -6.87
CA GLU A 161 5.63 13.83 -6.57
C GLU A 161 6.01 15.27 -6.97
N GLN A 162 7.29 15.51 -7.27
CA GLN A 162 7.81 16.84 -7.60
C GLN A 162 7.50 17.23 -9.06
N ASN A 163 7.24 18.52 -9.29
CA ASN A 163 6.99 19.10 -10.62
C ASN A 163 5.83 18.46 -11.41
N GLY A 164 4.81 18.03 -10.72
CA GLY A 164 3.70 17.26 -11.28
C GLY A 164 3.96 15.75 -11.14
N GLU A 165 2.99 15.05 -10.56
CA GLU A 165 3.14 13.62 -10.25
C GLU A 165 3.38 12.79 -11.52
N SER A 166 4.41 11.97 -11.50
CA SER A 166 4.75 11.04 -12.59
C SER A 166 5.08 9.68 -12.02
N TRP A 167 4.27 8.70 -12.33
CA TRP A 167 4.36 7.35 -11.79
C TRP A 167 4.42 6.28 -12.85
N THR A 168 5.22 5.25 -12.59
CA THR A 168 5.21 3.98 -13.32
C THR A 168 4.91 2.83 -12.36
N ILE A 169 4.34 1.76 -12.87
CA ILE A 169 4.36 0.47 -12.20
C ILE A 169 5.54 -0.34 -12.71
N ALA A 170 6.38 -0.78 -11.79
CA ALA A 170 7.55 -1.61 -12.06
C ALA A 170 7.43 -2.96 -11.36
N ARG A 171 8.27 -3.92 -11.78
CA ARG A 171 8.37 -5.25 -11.18
C ARG A 171 9.81 -5.59 -10.87
N LEU A 172 10.02 -6.31 -9.76
CA LEU A 172 11.32 -6.89 -9.39
C LEU A 172 11.15 -8.24 -8.71
N ASP A 173 12.19 -9.08 -8.79
CA ASP A 173 12.29 -10.32 -8.02
C ASP A 173 13.02 -10.03 -6.69
N PRO A 174 12.33 -10.08 -5.54
CA PRO A 174 12.98 -9.80 -4.26
C PRO A 174 13.96 -10.89 -3.80
N ARG A 175 14.04 -12.03 -4.48
CA ARG A 175 14.96 -13.13 -4.16
C ARG A 175 16.35 -12.91 -4.75
N GLU A 176 16.45 -12.13 -5.85
CA GLU A 176 17.75 -11.78 -6.44
C GLU A 176 18.61 -11.00 -5.44
N GLU A 177 19.90 -11.25 -5.40
CA GLU A 177 20.84 -10.51 -4.54
C GLU A 177 20.79 -9.01 -4.80
N LYS A 178 20.74 -8.62 -6.07
CA LYS A 178 20.59 -7.23 -6.55
C LYS A 178 19.36 -7.15 -7.48
N PRO A 179 18.15 -6.97 -6.92
CA PRO A 179 16.93 -6.96 -7.72
C PRO A 179 16.95 -5.87 -8.80
N LYS A 180 16.65 -6.27 -10.02
CA LYS A 180 16.51 -5.32 -11.13
C LYS A 180 15.09 -4.80 -11.17
N VAL A 181 14.91 -3.50 -10.93
CA VAL A 181 13.62 -2.83 -11.03
C VAL A 181 13.32 -2.54 -12.49
N LYS A 182 12.29 -3.19 -13.06
CA LYS A 182 11.89 -3.05 -14.45
C LYS A 182 10.54 -2.35 -14.55
N ASP A 183 10.51 -1.15 -15.13
CA ASP A 183 9.26 -0.44 -15.43
C ASP A 183 8.44 -1.22 -16.46
N ILE A 184 7.13 -1.31 -16.23
CA ILE A 184 6.18 -2.07 -17.05
C ILE A 184 5.23 -1.11 -17.77
N ALA A 185 4.62 -0.17 -17.04
CA ALA A 185 3.62 0.73 -17.59
C ALA A 185 3.62 2.08 -16.89
N ILE A 186 3.11 3.11 -17.59
CA ILE A 186 2.81 4.43 -17.03
C ILE A 186 1.50 4.35 -16.24
N VAL A 187 1.47 4.98 -15.06
CA VAL A 187 0.27 5.17 -14.24
C VAL A 187 -0.15 6.65 -14.35
N PRO A 188 -1.24 6.97 -15.08
CA PRO A 188 -1.56 8.35 -15.45
C PRO A 188 -2.38 9.08 -14.36
N PHE A 189 -2.12 8.80 -13.09
CA PHE A 189 -2.79 9.47 -11.96
C PHE A 189 -1.93 9.47 -10.69
N ALA A 190 -2.30 10.32 -9.73
CA ALA A 190 -1.66 10.44 -8.41
C ALA A 190 -1.94 9.20 -7.54
N CYS A 191 -1.25 8.09 -7.84
CA CYS A 191 -1.48 6.79 -7.20
C CYS A 191 -0.93 6.72 -5.78
N ARG A 192 -1.69 6.07 -4.89
CA ARG A 192 -1.32 5.77 -3.49
C ARG A 192 -1.80 4.38 -3.12
N SER A 193 -0.94 3.62 -2.47
CA SER A 193 -1.13 2.19 -2.19
C SER A 193 -1.30 1.34 -3.46
N LEU A 194 -0.97 0.08 -3.35
CA LEU A 194 -1.16 -0.91 -4.41
C LEU A 194 -1.56 -2.23 -3.77
N THR A 195 -2.67 -2.80 -4.24
CA THR A 195 -3.09 -4.15 -3.85
C THR A 195 -3.57 -4.93 -5.09
N PHE A 196 -3.69 -6.25 -4.97
CA PHE A 196 -4.10 -7.13 -6.06
C PHE A 196 -5.17 -8.11 -5.58
N ASP A 197 -6.27 -8.22 -6.32
CA ASP A 197 -7.43 -9.03 -5.94
C ASP A 197 -7.42 -10.46 -6.55
N GLY A 198 -6.35 -10.81 -7.24
CA GLY A 198 -6.23 -12.07 -7.98
C GLY A 198 -6.47 -11.90 -9.49
N ALA A 199 -7.09 -10.79 -9.92
CA ALA A 199 -7.38 -10.48 -11.32
C ALA A 199 -6.89 -9.08 -11.71
N ASN A 200 -7.14 -8.08 -10.86
CA ASN A 200 -6.83 -6.67 -11.11
C ASN A 200 -5.97 -6.10 -10.00
N PHE A 201 -5.17 -5.12 -10.35
CA PHE A 201 -4.55 -4.21 -9.41
C PHE A 201 -5.54 -3.11 -8.99
N TRP A 202 -5.40 -2.64 -7.75
CA TRP A 202 -6.19 -1.55 -7.20
C TRP A 202 -5.28 -0.51 -6.56
N SER A 203 -5.62 0.76 -6.75
CA SER A 203 -4.91 1.90 -6.17
C SER A 203 -5.84 3.05 -5.87
N ASN A 204 -5.50 3.85 -4.89
CA ASN A 204 -6.18 5.13 -4.64
C ASN A 204 -5.65 6.19 -5.60
N HIS A 205 -6.53 6.97 -6.22
CA HIS A 205 -6.25 8.24 -6.86
C HIS A 205 -6.56 9.36 -5.85
N ARG A 206 -5.56 9.68 -5.02
CA ARG A 206 -5.77 10.53 -3.83
C ARG A 206 -6.34 11.90 -4.15
N THR A 207 -5.82 12.57 -5.17
CA THR A 207 -6.23 13.95 -5.53
C THR A 207 -7.63 14.05 -6.11
N ALA A 208 -8.11 12.97 -6.75
CA ALA A 208 -9.47 12.90 -7.29
C ALA A 208 -10.48 12.29 -6.31
N ASN A 209 -10.04 11.77 -5.16
CA ASN A 209 -10.87 11.02 -4.21
C ASN A 209 -11.54 9.80 -4.89
N GLU A 210 -10.74 9.00 -5.58
CA GLU A 210 -11.21 7.82 -6.30
C GLU A 210 -10.37 6.60 -5.95
N ILE A 211 -10.93 5.42 -6.22
CA ILE A 211 -10.24 4.13 -6.20
C ILE A 211 -10.29 3.58 -7.61
N VAL A 212 -9.15 3.20 -8.15
CA VAL A 212 -9.00 2.75 -9.54
C VAL A 212 -8.59 1.31 -9.58
N SER A 213 -9.31 0.49 -10.36
CA SER A 213 -8.90 -0.86 -10.72
C SER A 213 -8.32 -0.89 -12.13
N PHE A 214 -7.26 -1.67 -12.33
CA PHE A 214 -6.56 -1.73 -13.61
C PHE A 214 -5.85 -3.06 -13.82
N ALA A 215 -5.51 -3.34 -15.07
CA ALA A 215 -4.64 -4.44 -15.49
C ALA A 215 -3.34 -3.90 -16.12
N LEU A 216 -2.34 -4.76 -16.19
CA LEU A 216 -1.13 -4.47 -16.96
C LEU A 216 -1.36 -4.76 -18.45
N PRO A 217 -0.70 -4.03 -19.36
CA PRO A 217 -0.78 -4.25 -20.80
C PRO A 217 -0.12 -5.55 -21.24
#